data_383c87b2ae65b5de664465f00ad806eb
#
_entry.id   383c87b2ae65b5de664465f00ad806eb
#
_cell.length_a   1.000
_cell.length_b   1.000
_cell.length_c   1.000
_cell.angle_alpha   90.00
_cell.angle_beta   90.00
_cell.angle_gamma   90.00
#
_symmetry.space_group_name_H-M   'P 1'
#
loop_
_entity.id
_entity.type
_entity.pdbx_description
1 polymer ?
#
loop_
_entity_poly.entity_id
_entity_poly.type
_entity_poly.pdbx_seq_one_letter_code
_entity_poly.pdbx_strand_id
1 'polypeptide(L)'
;YYGTPKKYALDKIEKGESVLLEIDIQGAMQVKEHYPQGVFVYIVPPSFDVLSKRIYGRGTDSEEVIKKRLAQITDELAMAHKYDYIIVNDVLEEAVHKTCAILEAESCKLSRNEGQVEVIFKQYINKEVDSL
;
A
#
# COMPACT_ATOMS: atom_id res chain seq x y z
N TYR A 1 -2.00 12.17 20.55
CA TYR A 1 -2.89 11.91 19.42
C TYR A 1 -2.04 11.66 18.18
N TYR A 2 -1.96 10.41 17.76
CA TYR A 2 -1.37 10.03 16.48
C TYR A 2 -2.49 9.94 15.45
N GLY A 3 -2.43 10.76 14.42
CA GLY A 3 -3.39 10.72 13.32
C GLY A 3 -2.81 11.35 12.07
N THR A 4 -3.11 10.79 10.94
CA THR A 4 -2.73 11.37 9.65
C THR A 4 -3.61 12.61 9.41
N PRO A 5 -3.03 13.79 9.19
CA PRO A 5 -3.80 14.98 8.88
C PRO A 5 -4.51 14.82 7.52
N LYS A 6 -5.77 14.44 7.56
CA LYS A 6 -6.59 14.18 6.36
C LYS A 6 -6.52 15.33 5.35
N LYS A 7 -6.66 16.56 5.82
CA LYS A 7 -6.60 17.75 4.97
C LYS A 7 -5.28 17.87 4.24
N TYR A 8 -4.15 17.64 4.93
CA TYR A 8 -2.83 17.72 4.33
C TYR A 8 -2.65 16.68 3.22
N ALA A 9 -3.07 15.43 3.47
CA ALA A 9 -2.99 14.37 2.48
C ALA A 9 -3.83 14.68 1.24
N LEU A 10 -5.07 15.16 1.43
CA LEU A 10 -5.96 15.54 0.33
C LEU A 10 -5.42 16.71 -0.48
N ASP A 11 -4.93 17.76 0.17
CA ASP A 11 -4.33 18.92 -0.50
C ASP A 11 -3.13 18.52 -1.39
N LYS A 12 -2.36 17.53 -0.97
CA LYS A 12 -1.25 16.96 -1.75
C LYS A 12 -1.74 16.17 -2.96
N ILE A 13 -2.71 15.31 -2.76
CA ILE A 13 -3.30 14.49 -3.83
C ILE A 13 -3.95 15.38 -4.91
N GLU A 14 -4.66 16.42 -4.51
CA GLU A 14 -5.26 17.39 -5.43
C GLU A 14 -4.23 18.12 -6.29
N LYS A 15 -3.01 18.29 -5.78
CA LYS A 15 -1.87 18.85 -6.52
C LYS A 15 -1.16 17.84 -7.41
N GLY A 16 -1.63 16.61 -7.48
CA GLY A 16 -1.01 15.52 -8.24
C GLY A 16 0.19 14.89 -7.55
N GLU A 17 0.40 15.16 -6.26
CA GLU A 17 1.46 14.55 -5.47
C GLU A 17 1.00 13.23 -4.87
N SER A 18 1.89 12.23 -4.84
CA SER A 18 1.62 10.97 -4.14
C SER A 18 1.89 11.12 -2.64
N VAL A 19 1.04 10.52 -1.83
CA VAL A 19 1.18 10.51 -0.37
C VAL A 19 1.37 9.07 0.09
N LEU A 20 2.47 8.82 0.80
CA LEU A 20 2.76 7.54 1.43
C LEU A 20 2.36 7.61 2.90
N LEU A 21 1.53 6.67 3.34
CA LEU A 21 1.11 6.54 4.73
C LEU A 21 1.68 5.25 5.32
N GLU A 22 2.46 5.41 6.39
CA GLU A 22 2.85 4.30 7.26
C GLU A 22 1.90 4.26 8.45
N ILE A 23 0.96 3.35 8.41
CA ILE A 23 -0.13 3.23 9.39
C ILE A 23 -0.37 1.76 9.76
N ASP A 24 -0.99 1.54 10.91
CA ASP A 24 -1.40 0.21 11.32
C ASP A 24 -2.60 -0.31 10.49
N ILE A 25 -2.95 -1.58 10.69
CA ILE A 25 -4.01 -2.23 9.94
C ILE A 25 -5.36 -1.55 10.16
N GLN A 26 -5.66 -1.12 11.38
CA GLN A 26 -6.92 -0.43 11.68
C GLN A 26 -7.00 0.91 10.94
N GLY A 27 -5.91 1.67 10.97
CA GLY A 27 -5.80 2.92 10.22
C GLY A 27 -5.91 2.70 8.71
N ALA A 28 -5.27 1.67 8.19
CA ALA A 28 -5.35 1.31 6.78
C ALA A 28 -6.77 0.95 6.35
N MET A 29 -7.51 0.20 7.15
CA MET A 29 -8.90 -0.16 6.86
C MET A 29 -9.82 1.06 6.88
N GLN A 30 -9.63 2.00 7.81
CA GLN A 30 -10.36 3.26 7.84
C GLN A 30 -10.08 4.12 6.59
N VAL A 31 -8.82 4.17 6.17
CA VAL A 31 -8.46 4.86 4.92
C VAL A 31 -9.09 4.18 3.72
N LYS A 32 -9.08 2.85 3.66
CA LYS A 32 -9.68 2.08 2.56
C LYS A 32 -11.18 2.30 2.43
N GLU A 33 -11.88 2.40 3.54
CA GLU A 33 -13.32 2.69 3.56
C GLU A 33 -13.64 4.04 2.91
N HIS A 34 -12.83 5.07 3.18
CA HIS A 34 -13.06 6.41 2.65
C HIS A 34 -12.40 6.65 1.27
N TYR A 35 -11.32 5.94 0.98
CA TYR A 35 -10.50 6.08 -0.22
C TYR A 35 -10.16 4.71 -0.82
N PRO A 36 -11.15 3.98 -1.34
CA PRO A 36 -10.94 2.63 -1.87
C PRO A 36 -9.99 2.58 -3.07
N GLN A 37 -9.78 3.71 -3.75
CA GLN A 37 -8.83 3.85 -4.86
C GLN A 37 -7.36 3.95 -4.40
N GLY A 38 -7.10 4.05 -3.11
CA GLY A 38 -5.75 3.97 -2.55
C GLY A 38 -5.10 2.62 -2.84
N VAL A 39 -3.78 2.58 -2.82
CA VAL A 39 -3.00 1.35 -2.96
C VAL A 39 -2.59 0.87 -1.57
N PHE A 40 -3.03 -0.31 -1.20
CA PHE A 40 -2.81 -0.88 0.12
C PHE A 40 -1.79 -2.02 0.03
N VAL A 41 -0.62 -1.78 0.63
CA VAL A 41 0.50 -2.73 0.63
C VAL A 41 0.71 -3.26 2.04
N TYR A 42 0.59 -4.56 2.21
CA TYR A 42 0.84 -5.24 3.47
C TYR A 42 2.29 -5.72 3.53
N ILE A 43 3.03 -5.23 4.52
CA ILE A 43 4.44 -5.58 4.69
C ILE A 43 4.54 -6.61 5.82
N VAL A 44 5.13 -7.76 5.52
CA VAL A 44 5.29 -8.86 6.46
C VAL A 44 6.75 -9.25 6.63
N PRO A 45 7.15 -9.73 7.81
CA PRO A 45 8.46 -10.37 7.98
C PRO A 45 8.47 -11.74 7.28
N PRO A 46 9.66 -12.31 6.98
CA PRO A 46 9.76 -13.62 6.32
C PRO A 46 9.30 -14.78 7.20
N SER A 47 9.34 -14.61 8.53
CA SER A 47 8.86 -15.61 9.49
C SER A 47 8.52 -14.96 10.83
N PHE A 48 7.78 -15.71 11.65
CA PHE A 48 7.50 -15.29 13.02
C PHE A 48 8.78 -15.17 13.87
N ASP A 49 9.73 -16.07 13.69
CA ASP A 49 11.00 -16.02 14.43
C ASP A 49 11.81 -14.77 14.11
N VAL A 50 11.81 -14.35 12.85
CA VAL A 50 12.47 -13.10 12.45
C VAL A 50 11.73 -11.90 13.02
N LEU A 51 10.41 -11.89 13.00
CA LEU A 51 9.61 -10.83 13.62
C LEU A 51 9.89 -10.71 15.11
N SER A 52 9.88 -11.84 15.82
CA SER A 52 10.16 -11.90 17.26
C SER A 52 11.55 -11.36 17.58
N LYS A 53 12.57 -11.76 16.82
CA LYS A 53 13.93 -11.25 16.98
C LYS A 53 14.06 -9.76 16.71
N ARG A 54 13.35 -9.23 15.72
CA ARG A 54 13.37 -7.80 15.39
C ARG A 54 12.70 -6.94 16.46
N ILE A 55 11.65 -7.44 17.10
CA ILE A 55 10.89 -6.70 18.12
C ILE A 55 11.51 -6.86 19.52
N TYR A 56 11.85 -8.06 19.91
CA TYR A 56 12.23 -8.38 21.30
C TYR A 56 13.71 -8.69 21.50
N GLY A 57 14.48 -8.72 20.44
CA GLY A 57 15.85 -9.16 20.48
C GLY A 57 15.97 -10.68 20.67
N ARG A 58 17.04 -11.15 21.33
CA ARG A 58 17.28 -12.59 21.55
C ARG A 58 16.39 -13.11 22.68
N GLY A 59 15.24 -13.56 22.32
CA GLY A 59 14.36 -14.58 22.84
C GLY A 59 14.30 -14.83 24.35
N THR A 60 13.72 -13.89 25.14
CA THR A 60 13.33 -14.14 26.52
C THR A 60 11.83 -13.89 26.74
N ASP A 61 11.03 -13.99 25.70
CA ASP A 61 9.59 -13.80 25.83
C ASP A 61 8.96 -14.98 26.57
N SER A 62 8.07 -14.68 27.51
CA SER A 62 7.26 -15.69 28.17
C SER A 62 6.30 -16.36 27.17
N GLU A 63 5.91 -17.60 27.44
CA GLU A 63 4.92 -18.31 26.62
C GLU A 63 3.61 -17.51 26.44
N GLU A 64 3.20 -16.75 27.46
CA GLU A 64 2.00 -15.90 27.40
C GLU A 64 2.13 -14.77 26.38
N VAL A 65 3.30 -14.13 26.29
CA VAL A 65 3.59 -13.08 25.32
C VAL A 65 3.59 -13.66 23.91
N ILE A 66 4.17 -14.83 23.72
CA ILE A 66 4.17 -15.54 22.43
C ILE A 66 2.74 -15.90 22.00
N LYS A 67 1.91 -16.42 22.89
CA LYS A 67 0.51 -16.74 22.61
C LYS A 67 -0.31 -15.51 22.23
N LYS A 68 -0.15 -14.39 22.91
CA LYS A 68 -0.81 -13.12 22.56
C LYS A 68 -0.43 -12.63 21.19
N ARG A 69 0.86 -12.74 20.85
CA ARG A 69 1.37 -12.37 19.52
C ARG A 69 0.82 -13.25 18.41
N LEU A 70 0.78 -14.56 18.63
CA LEU A 70 0.20 -15.49 17.66
C LEU A 70 -1.28 -15.19 17.40
N ALA A 71 -2.05 -14.90 18.45
CA ALA A 71 -3.44 -14.50 18.32
C ALA A 71 -3.58 -13.19 17.50
N GLN A 72 -2.78 -12.18 17.78
CA GLN A 72 -2.75 -10.92 17.00
C GLN A 72 -2.40 -11.15 15.53
N ILE A 73 -1.39 -11.97 15.25
CA ILE A 73 -0.99 -12.30 13.88
C ILE A 73 -2.13 -13.01 13.14
N THR A 74 -2.86 -13.91 13.81
CA THR A 74 -4.02 -14.57 13.20
C THR A 74 -5.11 -13.59 12.81
N ASP A 75 -5.40 -12.62 13.66
CA ASP A 75 -6.36 -11.56 13.39
C ASP A 75 -5.85 -10.63 12.25
N GLU A 76 -4.57 -10.30 12.26
CA GLU A 76 -3.93 -9.50 11.23
C GLU A 76 -3.94 -10.20 9.87
N LEU A 77 -3.67 -11.50 9.82
CA LEU A 77 -3.75 -12.30 8.60
C LEU A 77 -5.16 -12.32 8.00
N ALA A 78 -6.19 -12.35 8.84
CA ALA A 78 -7.56 -12.25 8.38
C ALA A 78 -7.83 -10.91 7.67
N MET A 79 -7.17 -9.84 8.09
CA MET A 79 -7.28 -8.51 7.48
C MET A 79 -6.36 -8.33 6.26
N ALA A 80 -5.30 -9.12 6.14
CA ALA A 80 -4.35 -9.05 5.04
C ALA A 80 -5.01 -9.25 3.67
N HIS A 81 -6.07 -10.05 3.60
CA HIS A 81 -6.86 -10.27 2.38
C HIS A 81 -7.55 -9.01 1.84
N LYS A 82 -7.63 -7.96 2.65
CA LYS A 82 -8.20 -6.67 2.24
C LYS A 82 -7.17 -5.74 1.59
N TYR A 83 -5.89 -6.11 1.64
CA TYR A 83 -4.81 -5.36 0.97
C TYR A 83 -4.71 -5.74 -0.50
N ASP A 84 -4.09 -4.87 -1.28
CA ASP A 84 -3.93 -5.07 -2.72
C ASP A 84 -2.64 -5.81 -3.04
N TYR A 85 -1.60 -5.63 -2.23
CA TYR A 85 -0.28 -6.23 -2.40
C TYR A 85 0.29 -6.70 -1.07
N ILE A 86 1.19 -7.67 -1.14
CA ILE A 86 2.00 -8.13 -0.01
C ILE A 86 3.49 -8.05 -0.37
N ILE A 87 4.29 -7.52 0.54
CA ILE A 87 5.75 -7.51 0.44
C ILE A 87 6.35 -8.23 1.63
N VAL A 88 7.15 -9.25 1.36
CA VAL A 88 7.96 -9.89 2.40
C VAL A 88 9.22 -9.06 2.61
N ASN A 89 9.35 -8.45 3.79
CA ASN A 89 10.49 -7.63 4.17
C ASN A 89 11.57 -8.49 4.83
N ASP A 90 12.35 -9.16 4.02
CA ASP A 90 13.53 -9.91 4.44
C ASP A 90 14.80 -9.07 4.22
N VAL A 91 15.12 -8.80 2.99
CA VAL A 91 16.20 -7.89 2.57
C VAL A 91 15.60 -6.53 2.25
N LEU A 92 16.08 -5.48 2.92
CA LEU A 92 15.50 -4.14 2.81
C LEU A 92 15.50 -3.62 1.36
N GLU A 93 16.60 -3.78 0.66
CA GLU A 93 16.76 -3.31 -0.73
C GLU A 93 15.76 -3.98 -1.68
N GLU A 94 15.48 -5.25 -1.48
CA GLU A 94 14.47 -5.98 -2.26
C GLU A 94 13.06 -5.50 -1.95
N ALA A 95 12.75 -5.25 -0.68
CA ALA A 95 11.46 -4.72 -0.26
C ALA A 95 11.22 -3.32 -0.83
N VAL A 96 12.23 -2.45 -0.82
CA VAL A 96 12.19 -1.12 -1.43
C VAL A 96 11.98 -1.23 -2.94
N HIS A 97 12.72 -2.10 -3.62
CA HIS A 97 12.57 -2.32 -5.05
C HIS A 97 11.15 -2.77 -5.43
N LYS A 98 10.59 -3.72 -4.69
CA LYS A 98 9.20 -4.18 -4.90
C LYS A 98 8.18 -3.07 -4.65
N THR A 99 8.40 -2.26 -3.63
CA THR A 99 7.54 -1.10 -3.35
C THR A 99 7.55 -0.10 -4.51
N CYS A 100 8.71 0.24 -5.02
CA CYS A 100 8.84 1.11 -6.19
C CYS A 100 8.19 0.52 -7.44
N ALA A 101 8.34 -0.79 -7.67
CA ALA A 101 7.70 -1.48 -8.79
C ALA A 101 6.17 -1.43 -8.71
N ILE A 102 5.59 -1.59 -7.53
CA ILE A 102 4.14 -1.45 -7.30
C ILE A 102 3.69 -0.02 -7.62
N LEU A 103 4.39 0.99 -7.11
CA LEU A 103 4.07 2.40 -7.36
C LEU A 103 4.10 2.73 -8.86
N GLU A 104 5.10 2.24 -9.57
CA GLU A 104 5.24 2.43 -11.00
C GLU A 104 4.12 1.74 -11.78
N ALA A 105 3.83 0.48 -11.48
CA ALA A 105 2.74 -0.26 -12.10
C ALA A 105 1.37 0.39 -11.85
N GLU A 106 1.11 0.83 -10.63
CA GLU A 106 -0.14 1.51 -10.27
C GLU A 106 -0.29 2.86 -10.99
N SER A 107 0.80 3.58 -11.25
CA SER A 107 0.77 4.82 -12.03
C SER A 107 0.36 4.60 -13.50
N CYS A 108 0.60 3.40 -14.02
CA CYS A 108 0.26 3.00 -15.40
C CYS A 108 -1.14 2.38 -15.52
N LYS A 109 -1.85 2.21 -14.42
CA LYS A 109 -3.17 1.58 -14.41
C LYS A 109 -4.16 2.40 -15.23
N LEU A 110 -4.90 1.75 -16.13
CA LEU A 110 -5.84 2.42 -17.03
C LEU A 110 -6.83 3.31 -16.28
N SER A 111 -7.41 2.80 -15.19
CA SER A 111 -8.37 3.55 -14.36
C SER A 111 -7.83 4.86 -13.76
N ARG A 112 -6.51 4.99 -13.67
CA ARG A 112 -5.84 6.23 -13.22
C ARG A 112 -5.49 7.18 -14.37
N ASN A 113 -5.61 6.74 -15.61
CA ASN A 113 -5.15 7.44 -16.81
C ASN A 113 -6.27 7.64 -17.85
N GLU A 114 -7.53 7.41 -17.48
CA GLU A 114 -8.67 7.49 -18.40
C GLU A 114 -8.76 8.83 -19.13
N GLY A 115 -8.62 9.94 -18.42
CA GLY A 115 -8.63 11.27 -19.03
C GLY A 115 -7.51 11.50 -20.04
N GLN A 116 -6.32 10.98 -19.78
CA GLN A 116 -5.20 11.07 -20.71
C GLN A 116 -5.43 10.22 -21.97
N VAL A 117 -5.98 9.04 -21.79
CA VAL A 117 -6.34 8.14 -22.89
C VAL A 117 -7.39 8.78 -23.80
N GLU A 118 -8.44 9.38 -23.23
CA GLU A 118 -9.45 10.09 -24.01
C GLU A 118 -8.87 11.24 -24.85
N VAL A 119 -7.97 12.02 -24.29
CA VAL A 119 -7.31 13.13 -25.00
C VAL A 119 -6.51 12.60 -26.19
N ILE A 120 -5.76 11.52 -26.01
CA ILE A 120 -4.98 10.88 -27.06
C ILE A 120 -5.88 10.36 -28.16
N PHE A 121 -6.93 9.62 -27.82
CA PHE A 121 -7.86 9.08 -28.81
C PHE A 121 -8.57 10.16 -29.61
N LYS A 122 -9.00 11.25 -28.99
CA LYS A 122 -9.58 12.39 -29.71
C LYS A 122 -8.62 12.99 -30.74
N GLN A 123 -7.33 13.07 -30.43
CA GLN A 123 -6.32 13.55 -31.36
C GLN A 123 -6.16 12.62 -32.57
N TYR A 124 -6.23 11.30 -32.38
CA TYR A 124 -6.19 10.33 -33.47
C TYR A 124 -7.40 10.45 -34.39
N ILE A 125 -8.60 10.50 -33.83
CA ILE A 125 -9.86 10.61 -34.60
C ILE A 125 -9.85 11.91 -35.44
N ASN A 126 -9.45 13.05 -34.86
CA ASN A 126 -9.42 14.30 -35.57
C ASN A 126 -8.42 14.29 -36.75
N LYS A 127 -7.26 13.65 -36.57
CA LYS A 127 -6.27 13.51 -37.65
C LYS A 127 -6.76 12.64 -38.82
N GLU A 128 -7.53 11.58 -38.53
CA GLU A 128 -8.10 10.74 -39.57
C GLU A 128 -9.18 11.48 -40.38
N VAL A 129 -10.00 12.30 -39.72
CA VAL A 129 -11.01 13.13 -40.39
C VAL A 129 -10.38 14.19 -41.30
N ASP A 130 -9.30 14.83 -40.84
CA ASP A 130 -8.57 15.84 -41.63
C ASP A 130 -7.77 15.22 -42.83
N SER A 131 -7.58 13.89 -42.81
CA SER A 131 -6.90 13.14 -43.87
C SER A 131 -7.82 12.64 -44.98
N LEU A 132 -9.11 12.74 -44.76
CA LEU A 132 -10.18 12.37 -45.71
C LEU A 132 -10.55 13.58 -46.58
#